data_2f93b40fcf6230c8b8eb81940973e666
#
_entry.id   2f93b40fcf6230c8b8eb81940973e666
#
_cell.length_a   1.000
_cell.length_b   1.000
_cell.length_c   1.000
_cell.angle_alpha   90.00
_cell.angle_beta   90.00
_cell.angle_gamma   90.00
#
_symmetry.space_group_name_H-M   'P 1'
#
loop_
_entity.id
_entity.type
_entity.pdbx_description
1 polymer ?
#
loop_
_entity_poly.entity_id
_entity_poly.type
_entity_poly.pdbx_seq_one_letter_code
_entity_poly.pdbx_strand_id
1 'polypeptide(L)'
;MSPLASEGTGGARRPAAFLDRDGVVNYDDRYVGTPDRVRWMPGVAAAIRRLNEAGYYVFLITNQAGVAHGYYTERHVATLHAWMQRELAEQGAHIDDVRYCPFH
;
A
#
# COMPACT_ATOMS: atom_id res chain seq x y z
N MET A 1 -10.56 -9.24 5.62
CA MET A 1 -10.20 -9.42 4.29
C MET A 1 -9.68 -10.79 4.03
N SER A 2 -9.72 -11.42 3.42
CA SER A 2 -8.93 -12.48 3.02
C SER A 2 -9.48 -13.17 1.84
N PRO A 3 -9.59 -12.40 0.79
CA PRO A 3 -9.99 -13.02 -0.45
C PRO A 3 -9.08 -14.16 -0.83
N LEU A 4 -7.85 -14.12 -0.34
CA LEU A 4 -6.92 -15.21 -0.66
C LEU A 4 -7.41 -16.55 -0.15
N ALA A 5 -8.02 -16.56 1.02
CA ALA A 5 -8.43 -17.80 1.61
C ALA A 5 -9.60 -18.42 0.87
N SER A 6 -10.33 -17.65 0.11
CA SER A 6 -11.50 -18.15 -0.58
C SER A 6 -11.18 -18.66 -1.98
N GLU A 7 -9.95 -18.69 -2.34
CA GLU A 7 -9.57 -18.88 -3.72
C GLU A 7 -9.61 -20.31 -4.21
N GLY A 8 -10.02 -21.20 -3.40
CA GLY A 8 -10.09 -22.57 -3.84
C GLY A 8 -11.09 -22.80 -4.94
N THR A 9 -12.06 -21.93 -5.07
CA THR A 9 -13.10 -22.14 -6.05
C THR A 9 -12.54 -21.94 -7.44
N GLY A 10 -12.93 -22.77 -8.35
CA GLY A 10 -12.47 -22.65 -9.71
C GLY A 10 -11.01 -22.95 -9.90
N GLY A 11 -10.31 -23.25 -8.83
CA GLY A 11 -8.93 -23.63 -8.94
C GLY A 11 -7.96 -22.51 -9.24
N ALA A 12 -8.43 -21.31 -9.44
CA ALA A 12 -7.52 -20.23 -9.77
C ALA A 12 -7.00 -19.61 -8.50
N ARG A 13 -5.74 -19.78 -8.24
CA ARG A 13 -5.05 -19.11 -7.15
C ARG A 13 -4.19 -18.02 -7.73
N ARG A 14 -4.19 -16.88 -7.05
CA ARG A 14 -3.37 -15.75 -7.45
C ARG A 14 -2.27 -15.58 -6.41
N PRO A 15 -1.05 -15.39 -6.86
CA PRO A 15 0.02 -15.07 -5.93
C PRO A 15 -0.20 -13.68 -5.35
N ALA A 16 0.46 -13.41 -4.23
CA ALA A 16 0.36 -12.13 -3.57
C ALA A 16 1.75 -11.54 -3.37
N ALA A 17 1.86 -10.25 -3.57
CA ALA A 17 3.06 -9.51 -3.26
C ALA A 17 2.74 -8.61 -2.06
N PHE A 18 3.58 -8.69 -1.04
CA PHE A 18 3.45 -7.87 0.16
C PHE A 18 4.58 -6.85 0.14
N LEU A 19 4.23 -5.59 0.04
CA LEU A 19 5.20 -4.52 -0.10
C LEU A 19 5.15 -3.61 1.12
N ASP A 20 6.31 -3.38 1.73
CA ASP A 20 6.40 -2.36 2.75
C ASP A 20 6.17 -1.00 2.11
N ARG A 21 5.42 -0.14 2.79
CA ARG A 21 5.20 1.19 2.26
C ARG A 21 6.46 2.03 2.38
N ASP A 22 6.87 2.32 3.60
CA ASP A 22 8.01 3.21 3.81
C ASP A 22 9.31 2.48 3.54
N GLY A 23 10.10 3.03 2.65
CA GLY A 23 11.36 2.44 2.24
C GLY A 23 11.27 1.58 1.00
N VAL A 24 10.06 1.21 0.56
CA VAL A 24 9.87 0.41 -0.64
C VAL A 24 8.98 1.14 -1.64
N VAL A 25 7.79 1.55 -1.21
CA VAL A 25 6.84 2.24 -2.09
C VAL A 25 7.13 3.74 -2.10
N ASN A 26 7.43 4.30 -0.94
CA ASN A 26 7.84 5.69 -0.83
C ASN A 26 9.06 5.78 0.08
N TYR A 27 9.78 6.88 -0.03
CA TYR A 27 10.91 7.11 0.86
C TYR A 27 10.46 7.17 2.29
N ASP A 28 11.29 6.65 3.20
CA ASP A 28 10.99 6.65 4.62
C ASP A 28 11.49 7.96 5.23
N ASP A 29 10.67 9.01 5.09
CA ASP A 29 11.03 10.35 5.55
C ASP A 29 10.51 10.61 6.96
N ARG A 30 10.41 9.60 7.76
CA ARG A 30 9.94 9.63 9.15
C ARG A 30 8.51 10.14 9.26
N TYR A 31 7.63 9.26 9.72
CA TYR A 31 6.24 9.60 10.02
C TYR A 31 5.51 10.26 8.86
N VAL A 32 5.60 9.64 7.69
CA VAL A 32 4.88 10.12 6.51
C VAL A 32 3.39 9.81 6.71
N GLY A 33 2.61 10.84 6.99
CA GLY A 33 1.20 10.67 7.29
C GLY A 33 0.26 11.52 6.42
N THR A 34 0.81 12.36 5.55
CA THR A 34 0.01 13.22 4.69
C THR A 34 0.57 13.23 3.28
N PRO A 35 -0.27 13.52 2.26
CA PRO A 35 0.19 13.47 0.87
C PRO A 35 1.38 14.36 0.57
N ASP A 36 1.47 15.52 1.19
CA ASP A 36 2.55 16.45 0.93
C ASP A 36 3.91 15.92 1.40
N ARG A 37 3.91 14.88 2.21
CA ARG A 37 5.15 14.29 2.70
C ARG A 37 5.60 13.08 1.90
N VAL A 38 4.80 12.66 0.92
CA VAL A 38 5.11 11.45 0.18
C VAL A 38 6.15 11.76 -0.90
N ARG A 39 7.23 10.98 -0.91
CA ARG A 39 8.16 10.94 -2.02
C ARG A 39 8.18 9.52 -2.56
N TRP A 40 7.66 9.34 -3.75
CA TRP A 40 7.56 8.02 -4.35
C TRP A 40 8.93 7.45 -4.68
N MET A 41 9.09 6.15 -4.49
CA MET A 41 10.29 5.49 -4.98
C MET A 41 10.27 5.47 -6.50
N PRO A 42 11.40 5.72 -7.16
CA PRO A 42 11.44 5.71 -8.62
C PRO A 42 11.01 4.36 -9.18
N GLY A 43 10.11 4.39 -10.15
CA GLY A 43 9.68 3.19 -10.84
C GLY A 43 8.67 2.34 -10.11
N VAL A 44 8.23 2.75 -8.92
CA VAL A 44 7.35 1.89 -8.12
C VAL A 44 5.99 1.70 -8.78
N ALA A 45 5.42 2.74 -9.38
CA ALA A 45 4.11 2.61 -10.01
C ALA A 45 4.16 1.60 -11.17
N ALA A 46 5.24 1.66 -11.97
CA ALA A 46 5.41 0.72 -13.06
C ALA A 46 5.59 -0.70 -12.53
N ALA A 47 6.33 -0.86 -11.45
CA ALA A 47 6.53 -2.18 -10.84
C ALA A 47 5.22 -2.75 -10.32
N ILE A 48 4.41 -1.93 -9.65
CA ILE A 48 3.12 -2.38 -9.14
C ILE A 48 2.20 -2.73 -10.31
N ARG A 49 2.20 -1.92 -11.36
CA ARG A 49 1.40 -2.23 -12.54
C ARG A 49 1.77 -3.58 -13.13
N ARG A 50 3.07 -3.88 -13.20
CA ARG A 50 3.52 -5.17 -13.72
C ARG A 50 3.01 -6.32 -12.86
N LEU A 51 3.02 -6.15 -11.54
CA LEU A 51 2.48 -7.17 -10.65
C LEU A 51 0.99 -7.34 -10.89
N ASN A 52 0.26 -6.23 -11.03
CA ASN A 52 -1.16 -6.28 -11.33
C ASN A 52 -1.42 -7.05 -12.63
N GLU A 53 -0.69 -6.72 -13.68
CA GLU A 53 -0.87 -7.33 -14.99
C GLU A 53 -0.48 -8.81 -14.99
N ALA A 54 0.45 -9.18 -14.13
CA ALA A 54 0.85 -10.57 -14.00
C ALA A 54 -0.13 -11.38 -13.15
N GLY A 55 -1.18 -10.76 -12.64
CA GLY A 55 -2.19 -11.46 -11.87
C GLY A 55 -1.94 -11.54 -10.38
N TYR A 56 -0.98 -10.78 -9.88
CA TYR A 56 -0.72 -10.76 -8.44
C TYR A 56 -1.73 -9.89 -7.71
N TYR A 57 -2.09 -10.34 -6.51
CA TYR A 57 -2.62 -9.40 -5.53
C TYR A 57 -1.46 -8.57 -5.01
N VAL A 58 -1.69 -7.30 -4.76
CA VAL A 58 -0.65 -6.42 -4.20
C VAL A 58 -1.18 -5.85 -2.89
N PHE A 59 -0.50 -6.17 -1.81
CA PHE A 59 -0.87 -5.70 -0.48
C PHE A 59 0.23 -4.78 0.06
N LEU A 60 -0.20 -3.67 0.61
CA LEU A 60 0.71 -2.72 1.21
C LEU A 60 0.72 -2.93 2.72
N ILE A 61 1.90 -3.09 3.27
CA ILE A 61 2.08 -3.27 4.70
C ILE A 61 2.82 -2.04 5.23
N THR A 62 2.30 -1.44 6.28
CA THR A 62 2.94 -0.26 6.81
C THR A 62 2.79 -0.20 8.33
N ASN A 63 3.81 0.35 8.99
CA ASN A 63 3.77 0.61 10.42
C ASN A 63 3.67 2.12 10.60
N GLN A 64 2.53 2.57 11.11
CA GLN A 64 2.27 3.99 11.26
C GLN A 64 2.55 4.42 12.70
N ALA A 65 3.81 4.39 13.08
CA ALA A 65 4.23 4.79 14.42
C ALA A 65 3.81 6.22 14.75
N GLY A 66 3.66 7.07 13.74
CA GLY A 66 3.22 8.44 13.96
C GLY A 66 1.85 8.54 14.60
N VAL A 67 0.97 7.55 14.37
CA VAL A 67 -0.34 7.50 15.03
C VAL A 67 -0.14 7.26 16.53
N ALA A 68 0.72 6.30 16.88
CA ALA A 68 0.99 6.00 18.28
C ALA A 68 1.63 7.19 19.00
N HIS A 69 2.42 7.99 18.30
CA HIS A 69 3.07 9.17 18.87
C HIS A 69 2.18 10.41 18.82
N GLY A 70 1.00 10.33 18.21
CA GLY A 70 0.09 11.47 18.14
C GLY A 70 0.45 12.50 17.08
N TYR A 71 1.34 12.16 16.14
CA TYR A 71 1.73 13.10 15.09
C TYR A 71 0.67 13.26 14.01
N TYR A 72 -0.18 12.24 13.83
CA TYR A 72 -1.32 12.30 12.93
C TYR A 72 -2.29 11.20 13.33
N THR A 73 -3.49 11.25 12.78
CA THR A 73 -4.56 10.34 13.17
C THR A 73 -4.70 9.20 12.17
N GLU A 74 -5.46 8.17 12.57
CA GLU A 74 -5.78 7.08 11.64
C GLU A 74 -6.57 7.58 10.45
N ARG A 75 -7.38 8.63 10.66
CA ARG A 75 -8.11 9.24 9.54
C ARG A 75 -7.12 9.87 8.55
N HIS A 76 -6.07 10.50 9.04
CA HIS A 76 -5.02 11.04 8.17
C HIS A 76 -4.38 9.91 7.35
N VAL A 77 -4.13 8.78 7.99
CA VAL A 77 -3.52 7.65 7.30
C VAL A 77 -4.45 7.10 6.22
N ALA A 78 -5.74 6.96 6.53
CA ALA A 78 -6.70 6.47 5.55
C ALA A 78 -6.82 7.43 4.37
N THR A 79 -6.82 8.73 4.64
CA THR A 79 -6.87 9.74 3.58
C THR A 79 -5.62 9.67 2.71
N LEU A 80 -4.46 9.50 3.34
CA LEU A 80 -3.21 9.36 2.63
C LEU A 80 -3.25 8.17 1.68
N HIS A 81 -3.67 7.01 2.19
CA HIS A 81 -3.66 5.80 1.37
C HIS A 81 -4.68 5.90 0.22
N ALA A 82 -5.82 6.55 0.44
CA ALA A 82 -6.77 6.78 -0.63
C ALA A 82 -6.16 7.69 -1.71
N TRP A 83 -5.42 8.69 -1.31
CA TRP A 83 -4.72 9.57 -2.25
C TRP A 83 -3.67 8.80 -3.04
N MET A 84 -2.87 7.96 -2.35
CA MET A 84 -1.86 7.15 -3.02
C MET A 84 -2.50 6.23 -4.05
N GLN A 85 -3.64 5.63 -3.71
CA GLN A 85 -4.33 4.75 -4.63
C GLN A 85 -4.77 5.51 -5.89
N ARG A 86 -5.27 6.73 -5.73
CA ARG A 86 -5.65 7.54 -6.89
C ARG A 86 -4.46 7.88 -7.76
N GLU A 87 -3.32 8.20 -7.14
CA GLU A 87 -2.11 8.51 -7.89
C GLU A 87 -1.63 7.30 -8.69
N LEU A 88 -1.67 6.14 -8.05
CA LEU A 88 -1.27 4.90 -8.73
C LEU A 88 -2.23 4.58 -9.87
N ALA A 89 -3.53 4.81 -9.68
CA ALA A 89 -4.53 4.52 -10.71
C ALA A 89 -4.28 5.34 -11.97
N GLU A 90 -3.79 6.55 -11.84
CA GLU A 90 -3.46 7.38 -13.00
C GLU A 90 -2.36 6.76 -13.83
N GLN A 91 -1.56 5.87 -13.25
CA GLN A 91 -0.50 5.19 -13.96
C GLN A 91 -0.84 3.73 -14.25
N GLY A 92 -2.10 3.37 -14.09
CA GLY A 92 -2.55 2.02 -14.41
C GLY A 92 -2.22 0.98 -13.35
N ALA A 93 -1.88 1.42 -12.15
CA ALA A 93 -1.52 0.52 -11.05
C ALA A 93 -2.55 0.59 -9.94
N HIS A 94 -2.61 -0.47 -9.13
CA HIS A 94 -3.51 -0.46 -7.97
C HIS A 94 -2.96 -1.32 -6.86
N ILE A 95 -3.39 -0.99 -5.64
CA ILE A 95 -3.15 -1.78 -4.43
C ILE A 95 -4.47 -2.46 -4.10
N ASP A 96 -4.43 -3.73 -3.78
CA ASP A 96 -5.65 -4.49 -3.46
C ASP A 96 -6.09 -4.26 -2.02
N ASP A 97 -5.16 -4.11 -1.10
CA ASP A 97 -5.50 -3.81 0.28
C ASP A 97 -4.29 -3.19 0.97
N VAL A 98 -4.56 -2.46 2.02
CA VAL A 98 -3.52 -1.84 2.85
C VAL A 98 -3.74 -2.29 4.29
N ARG A 99 -2.67 -2.76 4.91
CA ARG A 99 -2.68 -3.16 6.31
C ARG A 99 -1.67 -2.30 7.05
N TYR A 100 -2.08 -1.74 8.16
CA TYR A 100 -1.16 -0.95 8.96
C TYR A 100 -1.40 -1.19 10.44
N CYS A 101 -0.35 -0.92 11.20
CA CYS A 101 -0.39 -1.02 12.64
C CYS A 101 -0.11 0.37 13.21
N PRO A 102 -1.00 0.93 14.02
CA PRO A 102 -0.76 2.25 14.61
C PRO A 102 0.24 2.21 15.77
N PHE A 103 0.70 1.03 16.15
CA PHE A 103 1.64 0.86 17.23
C PHE A 103 3.02 0.53 16.69
N HIS A 104 4.02 0.79 17.49
CA HIS A 104 5.39 0.50 17.07
C HIS A 104 6.09 -0.37 18.10
#